data_dde62c40660ade80492b48d49ddba079
#
_entry.id   dde62c40660ade80492b48d49ddba079
#
_cell.length_a   1.000
_cell.length_b   1.000
_cell.length_c   1.000
_cell.angle_alpha   90.00
_cell.angle_beta   90.00
_cell.angle_gamma   90.00
#
_symmetry.space_group_name_H-M   'P 1'
#
loop_
_entity.id
_entity.type
_entity.pdbx_description
1 polymer ?
#
loop_
_entity_poly.entity_id
_entity_poly.type
_entity_poly.pdbx_seq_one_letter_code
_entity_poly.pdbx_strand_id
1 'polypeptide(L)'
;MKKINTFIKNGLILTISTLFLRLIAVLFNIFLSNKISSSLLGTFGIILSVFAFFLTIALSGINLSSTRLVSEDYSFNKSKNVHNIIKSCFKYCIFFSLLSIFIMIIFSPYITNNILNNTISINLLYILAIALPFCSLSSCLNGYFMAYEKIKTVIISQVIEILMQIFIILIFYYNNFFTNNYQICFVLVISTVIADICSFVYLIYYYNIDYKKSFTNSNYQSNFIKEICKISLPVALTTYIKSGLSTLKNTLIPLALVQYGLSHNEALSYYGLISSTVMSLILFPLTFIQSYSNLLIPKLSKYNINTDLTKIIKITKKCLILTFIFSIITTIVLIVFSHWIDDNLYKTLSVEFYIKILSPIIVYIYMDSVIDSLLKSLNLQVYVMIINIFDLLISILFIKFLIPQFGINSYIFILYFSEIFNFLLSLFVLCRKFSFLKSSVVTHKKNCVFKNHTYKK
;
A
#
# COMPACT_ATOMS: atom_id res chain seq x y z
N MET A 1 -9.27 22.02 22.89
CA MET A 1 -7.80 21.99 22.71
C MET A 1 -7.17 20.63 23.08
N LYS A 2 -7.48 19.98 24.23
CA LYS A 2 -6.89 18.66 24.61
C LYS A 2 -7.12 17.56 23.55
N LYS A 3 -8.32 17.41 22.95
CA LYS A 3 -8.60 16.40 21.90
C LYS A 3 -7.83 16.62 20.58
N ILE A 4 -7.53 17.86 20.22
CA ILE A 4 -6.74 18.19 19.02
C ILE A 4 -5.27 17.80 19.23
N ASN A 5 -4.74 18.02 20.44
CA ASN A 5 -3.38 17.62 20.79
C ASN A 5 -3.21 16.08 20.82
N THR A 6 -4.20 15.33 21.30
CA THR A 6 -4.15 13.85 21.29
C THR A 6 -4.19 13.30 19.87
N PHE A 7 -5.02 13.83 18.99
CA PHE A 7 -5.11 13.42 17.59
C PHE A 7 -3.78 13.65 16.85
N ILE A 8 -3.18 14.84 17.02
CA ILE A 8 -1.87 15.16 16.40
C ILE A 8 -0.77 14.26 16.98
N LYS A 9 -0.76 14.06 18.30
CA LYS A 9 0.21 13.17 18.97
C LYS A 9 0.09 11.74 18.46
N ASN A 10 -1.12 11.21 18.36
CA ASN A 10 -1.39 9.87 17.86
C ASN A 10 -0.99 9.71 16.39
N GLY A 11 -1.26 10.72 15.55
CA GLY A 11 -0.80 10.76 14.16
C GLY A 11 0.74 10.75 14.06
N LEU A 12 1.43 11.53 14.87
CA LEU A 12 2.90 11.56 14.92
C LEU A 12 3.48 10.21 15.39
N ILE A 13 2.90 9.59 16.41
CA ILE A 13 3.34 8.27 16.90
C ILE A 13 3.20 7.23 15.78
N LEU A 14 2.05 7.19 15.09
CA LEU A 14 1.83 6.29 13.96
C LEU A 14 2.87 6.51 12.85
N THR A 15 3.10 7.78 12.49
CA THR A 15 4.09 8.16 11.48
C THR A 15 5.50 7.70 11.83
N ILE A 16 5.98 7.99 13.03
CA ILE A 16 7.33 7.61 13.48
C ILE A 16 7.46 6.08 13.51
N SER A 17 6.43 5.39 13.99
CA SER A 17 6.44 3.93 14.06
C SER A 17 6.46 3.28 12.68
N THR A 18 5.66 3.77 11.73
CA THR A 18 5.68 3.25 10.35
C THR A 18 7.00 3.50 9.65
N LEU A 19 7.66 4.65 9.91
CA LEU A 19 9.01 4.92 9.41
C LEU A 19 10.04 3.93 9.98
N PHE A 20 9.98 3.69 11.28
CA PHE A 20 10.89 2.74 11.94
C PHE A 20 10.71 1.31 11.42
N LEU A 21 9.45 0.86 11.28
CA LEU A 21 9.14 -0.45 10.72
C LEU A 21 9.62 -0.58 9.27
N ARG A 22 9.47 0.47 8.47
CA ARG A 22 9.96 0.48 7.08
C ARG A 22 11.49 0.40 7.01
N LEU A 23 12.19 1.08 7.92
CA LEU A 23 13.65 0.99 8.02
C LEU A 23 14.09 -0.45 8.35
N ILE A 24 13.45 -1.10 9.32
CA ILE A 24 13.71 -2.50 9.64
C ILE A 24 13.48 -3.40 8.42
N ALA A 25 12.37 -3.21 7.71
CA ALA A 25 12.06 -3.97 6.50
C ALA A 25 13.10 -3.80 5.40
N VAL A 26 13.64 -2.60 5.19
CA VAL A 26 14.70 -2.34 4.20
C VAL A 26 16.01 -2.98 4.64
N LEU A 27 16.42 -2.84 5.90
CA LEU A 27 17.64 -3.50 6.41
C LEU A 27 17.54 -5.02 6.29
N PHE A 28 16.36 -5.57 6.55
CA PHE A 28 16.13 -7.00 6.39
C PHE A 28 16.15 -7.43 4.90
N ASN A 29 15.61 -6.61 4.00
CA ASN A 29 15.69 -6.87 2.56
C ASN A 29 17.15 -6.85 2.06
N ILE A 30 17.98 -5.93 2.55
CA ILE A 30 19.43 -5.90 2.27
C ILE A 30 20.08 -7.21 2.77
N PHE A 31 19.76 -7.66 3.98
CA PHE A 31 20.25 -8.92 4.50
C PHE A 31 19.86 -10.11 3.59
N LEU A 32 18.60 -10.19 3.17
CA LEU A 32 18.12 -11.24 2.27
C LEU A 32 18.82 -11.19 0.92
N SER A 33 18.97 -10.01 0.32
CA SER A 33 19.61 -9.83 -0.99
C SER A 33 21.07 -10.28 -1.02
N ASN A 34 21.76 -10.24 0.13
CA ASN A 34 23.12 -10.75 0.26
C ASN A 34 23.22 -12.27 0.51
N LYS A 35 22.13 -12.92 0.87
CA LYS A 35 22.10 -14.35 1.25
C LYS A 35 21.35 -15.21 0.26
N ILE A 36 20.50 -14.63 -0.54
CA ILE A 36 19.60 -15.31 -1.46
C ILE A 36 19.84 -14.76 -2.87
N SER A 37 19.80 -15.64 -3.88
CA SER A 37 19.98 -15.21 -5.27
C SER A 37 18.87 -14.25 -5.73
N SER A 38 19.21 -13.33 -6.62
CA SER A 38 18.25 -12.35 -7.17
C SER A 38 17.07 -13.05 -7.88
N SER A 39 17.30 -14.22 -8.49
CA SER A 39 16.23 -15.00 -9.13
C SER A 39 15.21 -15.50 -8.12
N LEU A 40 15.66 -15.96 -6.93
CA LEU A 40 14.76 -16.36 -5.84
C LEU A 40 14.01 -15.17 -5.23
N LEU A 41 14.65 -14.02 -5.10
CA LEU A 41 13.96 -12.78 -4.67
C LEU A 41 12.91 -12.36 -5.70
N GLY A 42 13.20 -12.54 -6.98
CA GLY A 42 12.25 -12.30 -8.06
C GLY A 42 11.05 -13.26 -7.99
N THR A 43 11.30 -14.55 -7.83
CA THR A 43 10.22 -15.54 -7.68
C THR A 43 9.35 -15.27 -6.45
N PHE A 44 9.97 -14.97 -5.31
CA PHE A 44 9.25 -14.62 -4.08
C PHE A 44 8.43 -13.33 -4.26
N GLY A 45 8.96 -12.32 -4.95
CA GLY A 45 8.24 -11.10 -5.31
C GLY A 45 6.97 -11.35 -6.13
N ILE A 46 7.02 -12.29 -7.08
CA ILE A 46 5.85 -12.70 -7.86
C ILE A 46 4.83 -13.44 -6.99
N ILE A 47 5.29 -14.38 -6.14
CA ILE A 47 4.42 -15.09 -5.18
C ILE A 47 3.68 -14.08 -4.29
N LEU A 48 4.40 -13.12 -3.72
CA LEU A 48 3.79 -12.07 -2.89
C LEU A 48 2.83 -11.17 -3.69
N SER A 49 3.10 -10.91 -4.96
CA SER A 49 2.20 -10.14 -5.82
C SER A 49 0.89 -10.88 -6.07
N VAL A 50 0.95 -12.20 -6.33
CA VAL A 50 -0.23 -13.07 -6.45
C VAL A 50 -0.99 -13.12 -5.12
N PHE A 51 -0.29 -13.36 -4.01
CA PHE A 51 -0.88 -13.35 -2.67
C PHE A 51 -1.57 -12.01 -2.35
N ALA A 52 -0.95 -10.88 -2.70
CA ALA A 52 -1.52 -9.55 -2.49
C ALA A 52 -2.86 -9.36 -3.22
N PHE A 53 -3.04 -9.94 -4.41
CA PHE A 53 -4.33 -9.92 -5.11
C PHE A 53 -5.40 -10.68 -4.32
N PHE A 54 -5.13 -11.91 -3.91
CA PHE A 54 -6.06 -12.70 -3.11
C PHE A 54 -6.31 -12.09 -1.73
N LEU A 55 -5.29 -11.47 -1.13
CA LEU A 55 -5.42 -10.72 0.10
C LEU A 55 -6.39 -9.54 -0.06
N THR A 56 -6.34 -8.79 -1.17
CA THR A 56 -7.30 -7.70 -1.39
C THR A 56 -8.74 -8.20 -1.47
N ILE A 57 -8.98 -9.41 -2.02
CA ILE A 57 -10.30 -10.06 -2.02
C ILE A 57 -10.70 -10.45 -0.59
N ALA A 58 -9.79 -11.06 0.19
CA ALA A 58 -10.06 -11.45 1.57
C ALA A 58 -10.37 -10.25 2.47
N LEU A 59 -9.66 -9.15 2.30
CA LEU A 59 -9.86 -7.91 3.05
C LEU A 59 -11.18 -7.22 2.70
N SER A 60 -11.55 -7.16 1.42
CA SER A 60 -12.80 -6.56 0.91
C SER A 60 -13.17 -5.23 1.57
N GLY A 61 -12.21 -4.37 1.87
CA GLY A 61 -12.43 -3.05 2.45
C GLY A 61 -12.89 -3.04 3.92
N ILE A 62 -12.77 -4.15 4.65
CA ILE A 62 -13.29 -4.30 6.01
C ILE A 62 -12.71 -3.30 7.01
N ASN A 63 -11.44 -2.93 6.89
CA ASN A 63 -10.80 -1.96 7.79
C ASN A 63 -11.55 -0.63 7.84
N LEU A 64 -11.95 -0.11 6.67
CA LEU A 64 -12.68 1.15 6.56
C LEU A 64 -14.06 1.06 7.22
N SER A 65 -14.82 -0.02 6.95
CA SER A 65 -16.17 -0.17 7.51
C SER A 65 -16.13 -0.44 9.01
N SER A 66 -15.20 -1.27 9.52
CA SER A 66 -15.04 -1.48 10.95
C SER A 66 -14.66 -0.19 11.68
N THR A 67 -13.69 0.58 11.16
CA THR A 67 -13.30 1.86 11.75
C THR A 67 -14.47 2.84 11.76
N ARG A 68 -15.22 2.94 10.66
CA ARG A 68 -16.31 3.90 10.54
C ARG A 68 -17.49 3.54 11.43
N LEU A 69 -18.00 2.31 11.36
CA LEU A 69 -19.18 1.89 12.14
C LEU A 69 -18.89 1.89 13.64
N VAL A 70 -17.69 1.45 14.05
CA VAL A 70 -17.30 1.49 15.47
C VAL A 70 -17.15 2.93 15.97
N SER A 71 -16.57 3.86 15.19
CA SER A 71 -16.46 5.27 15.59
C SER A 71 -17.81 5.97 15.62
N GLU A 72 -18.73 5.65 14.71
CA GLU A 72 -20.11 6.15 14.73
C GLU A 72 -20.84 5.69 15.99
N ASP A 73 -20.81 4.39 16.33
CA ASP A 73 -21.46 3.85 17.53
C ASP A 73 -20.81 4.38 18.83
N TYR A 74 -19.48 4.53 18.85
CA TYR A 74 -18.77 5.11 20.00
C TYR A 74 -19.18 6.56 20.25
N SER A 75 -19.37 7.36 19.20
CA SER A 75 -19.73 8.77 19.33
C SER A 75 -21.21 9.02 19.64
N PHE A 76 -22.13 8.23 19.07
CA PHE A 76 -23.58 8.45 19.19
C PHE A 76 -24.26 7.54 20.20
N ASN A 77 -23.86 6.27 20.27
CA ASN A 77 -24.56 5.22 21.05
C ASN A 77 -23.82 4.78 22.32
N LYS A 78 -22.72 5.46 22.71
CA LYS A 78 -21.89 5.11 23.87
C LYS A 78 -21.46 3.63 23.87
N SER A 79 -21.06 3.12 22.70
CA SER A 79 -20.51 1.76 22.48
C SER A 79 -21.50 0.60 22.73
N LYS A 80 -22.80 0.84 22.64
CA LYS A 80 -23.81 -0.22 22.92
C LYS A 80 -23.80 -1.36 21.91
N ASN A 81 -23.50 -1.07 20.62
CA ASN A 81 -23.58 -2.04 19.52
C ASN A 81 -22.22 -2.52 19.02
N VAL A 82 -21.11 -2.03 19.57
CA VAL A 82 -19.75 -2.31 19.06
C VAL A 82 -19.47 -3.81 18.95
N HIS A 83 -19.89 -4.61 19.93
CA HIS A 83 -19.71 -6.07 19.87
C HIS A 83 -20.45 -6.70 18.68
N ASN A 84 -21.70 -6.31 18.44
CA ASN A 84 -22.51 -6.81 17.32
C ASN A 84 -21.95 -6.36 15.98
N ILE A 85 -21.42 -5.12 15.89
CA ILE A 85 -20.70 -4.62 14.72
C ILE A 85 -19.49 -5.51 14.44
N ILE A 86 -18.60 -5.74 15.40
CA ILE A 86 -17.40 -6.56 15.23
C ILE A 86 -17.76 -8.01 14.90
N LYS A 87 -18.77 -8.59 15.55
CA LYS A 87 -19.27 -9.94 15.21
C LYS A 87 -19.77 -10.03 13.77
N SER A 88 -20.46 -8.99 13.27
CA SER A 88 -20.90 -8.90 11.87
C SER A 88 -19.71 -8.71 10.92
N CYS A 89 -18.71 -7.90 11.32
CA CYS A 89 -17.47 -7.74 10.57
C CYS A 89 -16.68 -9.07 10.48
N PHE A 90 -16.62 -9.85 11.55
CA PHE A 90 -15.97 -11.18 11.54
C PHE A 90 -16.66 -12.14 10.57
N LYS A 91 -18.01 -12.18 10.57
CA LYS A 91 -18.75 -12.99 9.59
C LYS A 91 -18.42 -12.57 8.15
N TYR A 92 -18.36 -11.27 7.88
CA TYR A 92 -17.97 -10.71 6.58
C TYR A 92 -16.54 -11.12 6.21
N CYS A 93 -15.56 -10.98 7.12
CA CYS A 93 -14.18 -11.39 6.92
C CYS A 93 -14.05 -12.87 6.58
N ILE A 94 -14.71 -13.74 7.35
CA ILE A 94 -14.67 -15.19 7.15
C ILE A 94 -15.25 -15.53 5.78
N PHE A 95 -16.38 -14.96 5.38
CA PHE A 95 -16.99 -15.19 4.08
C PHE A 95 -16.05 -14.83 2.93
N PHE A 96 -15.49 -13.60 2.92
CA PHE A 96 -14.62 -13.16 1.84
C PHE A 96 -13.25 -13.83 1.86
N SER A 97 -12.71 -14.20 3.01
CA SER A 97 -11.46 -14.97 3.10
C SER A 97 -11.64 -16.40 2.58
N LEU A 98 -12.74 -17.08 2.91
CA LEU A 98 -13.04 -18.41 2.37
C LEU A 98 -13.28 -18.36 0.84
N LEU A 99 -13.98 -17.34 0.36
CA LEU A 99 -14.13 -17.10 -1.07
C LEU A 99 -12.77 -16.90 -1.75
N SER A 100 -11.89 -16.09 -1.15
CA SER A 100 -10.56 -15.84 -1.68
C SER A 100 -9.69 -17.11 -1.68
N ILE A 101 -9.74 -17.92 -0.62
CA ILE A 101 -9.06 -19.23 -0.55
C ILE A 101 -9.56 -20.14 -1.69
N PHE A 102 -10.87 -20.26 -1.85
CA PHE A 102 -11.46 -21.10 -2.88
C PHE A 102 -10.99 -20.68 -4.28
N ILE A 103 -11.05 -19.40 -4.59
CA ILE A 103 -10.57 -18.87 -5.87
C ILE A 103 -9.06 -19.11 -6.02
N MET A 104 -8.27 -18.88 -4.97
CA MET A 104 -6.82 -19.09 -4.99
C MET A 104 -6.47 -20.56 -5.28
N ILE A 105 -7.15 -21.51 -4.64
CA ILE A 105 -6.92 -22.95 -4.86
C ILE A 105 -7.23 -23.33 -6.32
N ILE A 106 -8.33 -22.86 -6.89
CA ILE A 106 -8.72 -23.14 -8.29
C ILE A 106 -7.71 -22.56 -9.28
N PHE A 107 -7.26 -21.33 -9.05
CA PHE A 107 -6.35 -20.64 -9.98
C PHE A 107 -4.87 -20.97 -9.76
N SER A 108 -4.48 -21.55 -8.61
CA SER A 108 -3.07 -21.90 -8.31
C SER A 108 -2.43 -22.80 -9.36
N PRO A 109 -3.06 -23.88 -9.89
CA PRO A 109 -2.47 -24.69 -10.95
C PRO A 109 -2.20 -23.90 -12.23
N TYR A 110 -3.13 -23.04 -12.62
CA TYR A 110 -2.98 -22.19 -13.80
C TYR A 110 -1.82 -21.19 -13.62
N ILE A 111 -1.71 -20.58 -12.44
CA ILE A 111 -0.66 -19.61 -12.11
C ILE A 111 0.71 -20.29 -12.12
N THR A 112 0.84 -21.45 -11.49
CA THR A 112 2.12 -22.17 -11.41
C THR A 112 2.56 -22.70 -12.77
N ASN A 113 1.67 -23.29 -13.56
CA ASN A 113 2.02 -23.92 -14.84
C ASN A 113 2.28 -22.88 -15.94
N ASN A 114 1.40 -21.86 -16.06
CA ASN A 114 1.44 -20.95 -17.21
C ASN A 114 2.19 -19.64 -16.92
N ILE A 115 2.21 -19.18 -15.67
CA ILE A 115 2.86 -17.92 -15.30
C ILE A 115 4.24 -18.15 -14.73
N LEU A 116 4.41 -19.17 -13.91
CA LEU A 116 5.66 -19.45 -13.20
C LEU A 116 6.45 -20.61 -13.84
N ASN A 117 5.99 -21.17 -14.98
CA ASN A 117 6.63 -22.26 -15.71
C ASN A 117 7.14 -23.39 -14.80
N ASN A 118 6.34 -23.79 -13.81
CA ASN A 118 6.65 -24.82 -12.81
C ASN A 118 7.92 -24.56 -11.95
N THR A 119 8.42 -23.32 -11.91
CA THR A 119 9.57 -22.97 -11.08
C THR A 119 9.26 -22.95 -9.60
N ILE A 120 7.97 -22.86 -9.25
CA ILE A 120 7.47 -22.80 -7.89
C ILE A 120 6.48 -23.93 -7.65
N SER A 121 6.64 -24.61 -6.53
CA SER A 121 5.67 -25.61 -6.12
C SER A 121 4.33 -24.94 -5.76
N ILE A 122 3.25 -25.50 -6.28
CA ILE A 122 1.86 -25.10 -5.98
C ILE A 122 1.58 -25.07 -4.46
N ASN A 123 2.29 -25.93 -3.70
CA ASN A 123 2.14 -26.02 -2.25
C ASN A 123 2.46 -24.70 -1.53
N LEU A 124 3.35 -23.85 -2.09
CA LEU A 124 3.68 -22.55 -1.49
C LEU A 124 2.49 -21.59 -1.54
N LEU A 125 1.69 -21.63 -2.61
CA LEU A 125 0.48 -20.84 -2.70
C LEU A 125 -0.60 -21.37 -1.74
N TYR A 126 -0.71 -22.69 -1.57
CA TYR A 126 -1.66 -23.27 -0.61
C TYR A 126 -1.30 -22.91 0.85
N ILE A 127 -0.01 -22.84 1.18
CA ILE A 127 0.43 -22.39 2.51
C ILE A 127 0.07 -20.91 2.72
N LEU A 128 0.27 -20.04 1.72
CA LEU A 128 -0.14 -18.63 1.82
C LEU A 128 -1.65 -18.46 1.95
N ALA A 129 -2.44 -19.34 1.35
CA ALA A 129 -3.90 -19.29 1.49
C ALA A 129 -4.36 -19.39 2.96
N ILE A 130 -3.59 -20.09 3.81
CA ILE A 130 -3.88 -20.20 5.26
C ILE A 130 -3.80 -18.83 5.95
N ALA A 131 -2.95 -17.91 5.48
CA ALA A 131 -2.82 -16.59 6.09
C ALA A 131 -4.05 -15.67 5.83
N LEU A 132 -4.79 -15.87 4.74
CA LEU A 132 -5.87 -14.97 4.31
C LEU A 132 -6.94 -14.69 5.38
N PRO A 133 -7.48 -15.68 6.13
CA PRO A 133 -8.44 -15.43 7.19
C PRO A 133 -7.84 -14.60 8.33
N PHE A 134 -6.60 -14.92 8.73
CA PHE A 134 -5.94 -14.21 9.82
C PHE A 134 -5.65 -12.76 9.46
N CYS A 135 -5.18 -12.48 8.24
CA CYS A 135 -4.97 -11.12 7.74
C CYS A 135 -6.29 -10.32 7.69
N SER A 136 -7.39 -10.94 7.23
CA SER A 136 -8.69 -10.23 7.14
C SER A 136 -9.26 -9.92 8.53
N LEU A 137 -9.18 -10.85 9.46
CA LEU A 137 -9.61 -10.65 10.85
C LEU A 137 -8.72 -9.63 11.57
N SER A 138 -7.39 -9.67 11.36
CA SER A 138 -6.46 -8.65 11.87
C SER A 138 -6.80 -7.26 11.35
N SER A 139 -7.14 -7.15 10.07
CA SER A 139 -7.55 -5.87 9.46
C SER A 139 -8.83 -5.32 10.08
N CYS A 140 -9.81 -6.18 10.40
CA CYS A 140 -11.02 -5.80 11.12
C CYS A 140 -10.70 -5.26 12.52
N LEU A 141 -9.86 -5.95 13.29
CA LEU A 141 -9.43 -5.55 14.63
C LEU A 141 -8.58 -4.27 14.62
N ASN A 142 -7.72 -4.10 13.61
CA ASN A 142 -7.01 -2.85 13.40
C ASN A 142 -7.96 -1.67 13.22
N GLY A 143 -9.04 -1.86 12.46
CA GLY A 143 -10.11 -0.87 12.32
C GLY A 143 -10.79 -0.53 13.66
N TYR A 144 -11.06 -1.55 14.47
CA TYR A 144 -11.60 -1.38 15.83
C TYR A 144 -10.67 -0.54 16.73
N PHE A 145 -9.38 -0.91 16.81
CA PHE A 145 -8.42 -0.18 17.64
C PHE A 145 -8.15 1.25 17.15
N MET A 146 -8.18 1.46 15.84
CA MET A 146 -8.09 2.81 15.26
C MET A 146 -9.30 3.67 15.63
N ALA A 147 -10.52 3.12 15.63
CA ALA A 147 -11.75 3.81 16.03
C ALA A 147 -11.71 4.26 17.50
N TYR A 148 -11.10 3.45 18.38
CA TYR A 148 -10.90 3.76 19.79
C TYR A 148 -9.65 4.60 20.09
N GLU A 149 -8.94 5.08 19.06
CA GLU A 149 -7.67 5.82 19.20
C GLU A 149 -6.56 5.01 19.92
N LYS A 150 -6.66 3.68 19.98
CA LYS A 150 -5.68 2.76 20.58
C LYS A 150 -4.56 2.42 19.60
N ILE A 151 -3.92 3.43 19.05
CA ILE A 151 -2.93 3.30 17.97
C ILE A 151 -1.72 2.45 18.39
N LYS A 152 -1.34 2.47 19.66
CA LYS A 152 -0.24 1.65 20.18
C LYS A 152 -0.45 0.16 19.93
N THR A 153 -1.66 -0.35 20.10
CA THR A 153 -1.99 -1.77 19.88
C THR A 153 -1.80 -2.14 18.40
N VAL A 154 -2.21 -1.27 17.48
CA VAL A 154 -2.01 -1.46 16.04
C VAL A 154 -0.53 -1.46 15.67
N ILE A 155 0.25 -0.53 16.24
CA ILE A 155 1.70 -0.46 15.99
C ILE A 155 2.41 -1.71 16.50
N ILE A 156 2.10 -2.15 17.71
CA ILE A 156 2.74 -3.34 18.32
C ILE A 156 2.40 -4.59 17.50
N SER A 157 1.19 -4.73 16.97
CA SER A 157 0.85 -5.86 16.08
C SER A 157 1.72 -5.91 14.83
N GLN A 158 1.97 -4.74 14.20
CA GLN A 158 2.87 -4.64 13.04
C GLN A 158 4.34 -4.91 13.40
N VAL A 159 4.77 -4.47 14.59
CA VAL A 159 6.13 -4.80 15.11
C VAL A 159 6.27 -6.31 15.31
N ILE A 160 5.27 -6.97 15.92
CA ILE A 160 5.27 -8.42 16.12
C ILE A 160 5.34 -9.15 14.79
N GLU A 161 4.56 -8.72 13.79
CA GLU A 161 4.54 -9.29 12.45
C GLU A 161 5.94 -9.28 11.82
N ILE A 162 6.58 -8.11 11.73
CA ILE A 162 7.92 -7.97 11.13
C ILE A 162 8.99 -8.71 11.94
N LEU A 163 8.98 -8.60 13.27
CA LEU A 163 9.98 -9.26 14.10
C LEU A 163 9.84 -10.78 14.06
N MET A 164 8.62 -11.34 14.06
CA MET A 164 8.39 -12.77 13.94
C MET A 164 8.83 -13.30 12.57
N GLN A 165 8.57 -12.57 11.51
CA GLN A 165 9.06 -12.93 10.17
C GLN A 165 10.59 -13.00 10.14
N ILE A 166 11.27 -11.97 10.63
CA ILE A 166 12.74 -11.93 10.71
C ILE A 166 13.27 -13.06 11.58
N PHE A 167 12.69 -13.26 12.75
CA PHE A 167 13.13 -14.29 13.71
C PHE A 167 13.05 -15.70 13.12
N ILE A 168 11.95 -16.04 12.45
CA ILE A 168 11.78 -17.35 11.82
C ILE A 168 12.82 -17.54 10.71
N ILE A 169 13.02 -16.56 9.84
CA ILE A 169 13.99 -16.65 8.75
C ILE A 169 15.41 -16.82 9.31
N LEU A 170 15.78 -16.10 10.37
CA LEU A 170 17.08 -16.24 11.00
C LEU A 170 17.27 -17.63 11.64
N ILE A 171 16.26 -18.19 12.29
CA ILE A 171 16.35 -19.55 12.85
C ILE A 171 16.66 -20.57 11.76
N PHE A 172 15.92 -20.54 10.65
CA PHE A 172 16.12 -21.49 9.56
C PHE A 172 17.47 -21.27 8.85
N TYR A 173 17.92 -20.01 8.74
CA TYR A 173 19.22 -19.69 8.19
C TYR A 173 20.38 -20.26 9.02
N TYR A 174 20.36 -20.06 10.35
CA TYR A 174 21.40 -20.57 11.23
C TYR A 174 21.41 -22.12 11.37
N ASN A 175 20.27 -22.76 11.16
CA ASN A 175 20.17 -24.22 11.13
C ASN A 175 20.53 -24.83 9.76
N ASN A 176 21.16 -24.08 8.86
CA ASN A 176 21.59 -24.53 7.53
C ASN A 176 20.45 -25.10 6.66
N PHE A 177 19.23 -24.63 6.86
CA PHE A 177 18.07 -25.09 6.09
C PHE A 177 18.00 -24.43 4.69
N PHE A 178 18.92 -23.51 4.37
CA PHE A 178 19.02 -22.81 3.10
C PHE A 178 19.89 -23.59 2.10
N THR A 179 19.57 -24.86 1.84
CA THR A 179 20.33 -25.72 0.93
C THR A 179 19.78 -25.70 -0.51
N ASN A 180 18.45 -25.71 -0.66
CA ASN A 180 17.77 -25.75 -1.97
C ASN A 180 16.87 -24.53 -2.17
N ASN A 181 16.71 -24.12 -3.43
CA ASN A 181 15.84 -22.99 -3.80
C ASN A 181 14.40 -23.14 -3.30
N TYR A 182 13.86 -24.36 -3.33
CA TYR A 182 12.53 -24.65 -2.82
C TYR A 182 12.43 -24.41 -1.30
N GLN A 183 13.43 -24.89 -0.54
CA GLN A 183 13.45 -24.72 0.91
C GLN A 183 13.54 -23.25 1.31
N ILE A 184 14.30 -22.44 0.58
CA ILE A 184 14.40 -21.00 0.83
C ILE A 184 13.04 -20.34 0.60
N CYS A 185 12.38 -20.58 -0.53
CA CYS A 185 11.04 -20.05 -0.80
C CYS A 185 10.01 -20.54 0.23
N PHE A 186 10.11 -21.80 0.66
CA PHE A 186 9.25 -22.37 1.69
C PHE A 186 9.41 -21.64 3.03
N VAL A 187 10.64 -21.38 3.47
CA VAL A 187 10.92 -20.65 4.72
C VAL A 187 10.40 -19.22 4.63
N LEU A 188 10.61 -18.53 3.50
CA LEU A 188 10.11 -17.18 3.29
C LEU A 188 8.57 -17.12 3.38
N VAL A 189 7.90 -18.09 2.75
CA VAL A 189 6.43 -18.17 2.75
C VAL A 189 5.90 -18.55 4.14
N ILE A 190 6.46 -19.54 4.80
CA ILE A 190 5.96 -19.97 6.12
C ILE A 190 6.22 -18.91 7.18
N SER A 191 7.31 -18.15 7.07
CA SER A 191 7.60 -17.04 7.98
C SER A 191 6.54 -15.93 7.89
N THR A 192 6.05 -15.61 6.69
CA THR A 192 4.97 -14.63 6.53
C THR A 192 3.67 -15.13 7.14
N VAL A 193 3.29 -16.39 6.90
CA VAL A 193 2.06 -16.98 7.46
C VAL A 193 2.07 -16.99 9.00
N ILE A 194 3.18 -17.43 9.60
CA ILE A 194 3.29 -17.47 11.07
C ILE A 194 3.29 -16.05 11.64
N ALA A 195 3.95 -15.09 11.00
CA ALA A 195 3.96 -13.70 11.41
C ALA A 195 2.53 -13.10 11.43
N ASP A 196 1.74 -13.35 10.39
CA ASP A 196 0.34 -12.91 10.29
C ASP A 196 -0.53 -13.54 11.40
N ILE A 197 -0.34 -14.83 11.67
CA ILE A 197 -1.04 -15.52 12.77
C ILE A 197 -0.67 -14.92 14.12
N CYS A 198 0.62 -14.67 14.40
CA CYS A 198 1.07 -14.07 15.66
C CYS A 198 0.50 -12.65 15.85
N SER A 199 0.49 -11.84 14.79
CA SER A 199 -0.13 -10.51 14.80
C SER A 199 -1.63 -10.60 15.13
N PHE A 200 -2.36 -11.54 14.52
CA PHE A 200 -3.77 -11.78 14.80
C PHE A 200 -4.00 -12.21 16.27
N VAL A 201 -3.23 -13.17 16.77
CA VAL A 201 -3.34 -13.67 18.16
C VAL A 201 -3.13 -12.53 19.17
N TYR A 202 -2.19 -11.64 18.89
CA TYR A 202 -1.98 -10.45 19.72
C TYR A 202 -3.21 -9.53 19.71
N LEU A 203 -3.76 -9.22 18.53
CA LEU A 203 -4.91 -8.33 18.39
C LEU A 203 -6.18 -8.90 19.04
N ILE A 204 -6.47 -10.19 18.86
CA ILE A 204 -7.65 -10.82 19.46
C ILE A 204 -7.53 -10.91 20.98
N TYR A 205 -6.32 -11.12 21.52
CA TYR A 205 -6.07 -11.10 22.96
C TYR A 205 -6.43 -9.75 23.58
N TYR A 206 -5.96 -8.64 23.01
CA TYR A 206 -6.29 -7.29 23.49
C TYR A 206 -7.76 -6.93 23.27
N TYR A 207 -8.37 -7.37 22.17
CA TYR A 207 -9.80 -7.20 21.96
C TYR A 207 -10.62 -7.91 23.04
N ASN A 208 -10.26 -9.13 23.43
CA ASN A 208 -10.95 -9.86 24.47
C ASN A 208 -10.81 -9.19 25.86
N ILE A 209 -9.66 -8.56 26.15
CA ILE A 209 -9.48 -7.77 27.37
C ILE A 209 -10.42 -6.55 27.38
N ASP A 210 -10.49 -5.84 26.26
CA ASP A 210 -11.37 -4.69 26.11
C ASP A 210 -12.85 -5.09 26.21
N TYR A 211 -13.21 -6.20 25.60
CA TYR A 211 -14.56 -6.74 25.64
C TYR A 211 -15.02 -7.01 27.07
N LYS A 212 -14.22 -7.68 27.87
CA LYS A 212 -14.54 -7.97 29.29
C LYS A 212 -14.71 -6.71 30.15
N LYS A 213 -14.04 -5.60 29.81
CA LYS A 213 -14.09 -4.35 30.60
C LYS A 213 -15.23 -3.43 30.21
N SER A 214 -15.73 -3.47 28.99
CA SER A 214 -16.52 -2.38 28.41
C SER A 214 -17.95 -2.76 28.05
N PHE A 215 -18.29 -4.05 27.93
CA PHE A 215 -19.58 -4.44 27.35
C PHE A 215 -20.47 -5.15 28.38
N THR A 216 -21.38 -4.38 28.98
CA THR A 216 -22.56 -4.93 29.65
C THR A 216 -23.58 -5.37 28.60
N ASN A 217 -24.19 -6.55 28.81
CA ASN A 217 -25.15 -7.18 27.92
C ASN A 217 -26.16 -6.20 27.28
N SER A 218 -25.96 -5.90 26.01
CA SER A 218 -26.99 -5.23 25.21
C SER A 218 -27.66 -6.28 24.32
N ASN A 219 -28.92 -6.60 24.63
CA ASN A 219 -29.75 -7.54 23.87
C ASN A 219 -30.23 -6.99 22.50
N TYR A 220 -29.53 -6.08 21.88
CA TYR A 220 -29.88 -5.58 20.55
C TYR A 220 -29.24 -6.47 19.48
N GLN A 221 -30.03 -7.36 18.89
CA GLN A 221 -29.70 -8.17 17.71
C GLN A 221 -29.88 -7.33 16.42
N SER A 222 -29.08 -6.33 16.18
CA SER A 222 -29.03 -5.69 14.87
C SER A 222 -27.92 -6.34 14.02
N ASN A 223 -28.30 -6.78 12.82
CA ASN A 223 -27.35 -7.35 11.87
C ASN A 223 -26.79 -6.25 10.97
N PHE A 224 -25.52 -5.87 11.19
CA PHE A 224 -24.84 -4.77 10.47
C PHE A 224 -24.27 -5.16 9.11
N ILE A 225 -24.51 -6.38 8.60
CA ILE A 225 -23.92 -6.85 7.33
C ILE A 225 -24.28 -5.92 6.16
N LYS A 226 -25.53 -5.44 6.08
CA LYS A 226 -25.95 -4.53 5.00
C LYS A 226 -25.16 -3.21 5.01
N GLU A 227 -24.93 -2.62 6.19
CA GLU A 227 -24.17 -1.39 6.34
C GLU A 227 -22.69 -1.61 6.02
N ILE A 228 -22.11 -2.74 6.48
CA ILE A 228 -20.76 -3.14 6.12
C ILE A 228 -20.63 -3.27 4.60
N CYS A 229 -21.51 -4.00 3.93
CA CYS A 229 -21.49 -4.15 2.48
C CYS A 229 -21.61 -2.81 1.75
N LYS A 230 -22.49 -1.92 2.20
CA LYS A 230 -22.67 -0.58 1.60
C LYS A 230 -21.42 0.28 1.66
N ILE A 231 -20.61 0.14 2.70
CA ILE A 231 -19.36 0.89 2.87
C ILE A 231 -18.20 0.18 2.17
N SER A 232 -18.06 -1.13 2.39
CA SER A 232 -16.88 -1.91 1.98
C SER A 232 -16.87 -2.24 0.50
N LEU A 233 -17.99 -2.71 -0.10
CA LEU A 233 -17.99 -3.21 -1.47
C LEU A 233 -17.60 -2.20 -2.54
N PRO A 234 -18.05 -0.93 -2.50
CA PRO A 234 -17.61 0.05 -3.50
C PRO A 234 -16.10 0.28 -3.47
N VAL A 235 -15.50 0.29 -2.27
CA VAL A 235 -14.06 0.44 -2.08
C VAL A 235 -13.32 -0.84 -2.50
N ALA A 236 -13.86 -2.00 -2.17
CA ALA A 236 -13.31 -3.30 -2.53
C ALA A 236 -13.20 -3.49 -4.04
N LEU A 237 -14.25 -3.20 -4.80
CA LEU A 237 -14.25 -3.33 -6.27
C LEU A 237 -13.11 -2.55 -6.91
N THR A 238 -12.86 -1.33 -6.45
CA THR A 238 -11.78 -0.51 -6.97
C THR A 238 -10.39 -1.08 -6.65
N THR A 239 -10.23 -1.62 -5.44
CA THR A 239 -8.97 -2.26 -5.03
C THR A 239 -8.75 -3.59 -5.72
N TYR A 240 -9.79 -4.37 -6.03
CA TYR A 240 -9.69 -5.62 -6.80
C TYR A 240 -9.15 -5.37 -8.20
N ILE A 241 -9.71 -4.39 -8.92
CA ILE A 241 -9.26 -4.04 -10.28
C ILE A 241 -7.79 -3.61 -10.24
N LYS A 242 -7.45 -2.70 -9.34
CA LYS A 242 -6.07 -2.19 -9.20
C LYS A 242 -5.09 -3.32 -8.85
N SER A 243 -5.42 -4.15 -7.87
CA SER A 243 -4.55 -5.24 -7.42
C SER A 243 -4.41 -6.32 -8.48
N GLY A 244 -5.49 -6.68 -9.17
CA GLY A 244 -5.47 -7.64 -10.26
C GLY A 244 -4.59 -7.17 -11.43
N LEU A 245 -4.75 -5.93 -11.88
CA LEU A 245 -3.90 -5.35 -12.92
C LEU A 245 -2.44 -5.24 -12.47
N SER A 246 -2.18 -4.86 -11.22
CA SER A 246 -0.81 -4.80 -10.68
C SER A 246 -0.16 -6.19 -10.65
N THR A 247 -0.89 -7.22 -10.25
CA THR A 247 -0.39 -8.61 -10.27
C THR A 247 -0.11 -9.08 -11.69
N LEU A 248 -1.01 -8.81 -12.64
CA LEU A 248 -0.77 -9.10 -14.05
C LEU A 248 0.48 -8.37 -14.57
N LYS A 249 0.64 -7.08 -14.27
CA LYS A 249 1.84 -6.31 -14.62
C LYS A 249 3.10 -7.01 -14.11
N ASN A 250 3.15 -7.37 -12.84
CA ASN A 250 4.32 -7.96 -12.19
C ASN A 250 4.65 -9.37 -12.72
N THR A 251 3.65 -10.17 -13.04
CA THR A 251 3.85 -11.53 -13.57
C THR A 251 4.23 -11.54 -15.04
N LEU A 252 3.74 -10.57 -15.82
CA LEU A 252 4.04 -10.47 -17.25
C LEU A 252 5.48 -10.00 -17.53
N ILE A 253 6.11 -9.23 -16.64
CA ILE A 253 7.47 -8.71 -16.85
C ILE A 253 8.49 -9.82 -17.07
N PRO A 254 8.65 -10.82 -16.16
CA PRO A 254 9.60 -11.91 -16.40
C PRO A 254 9.26 -12.76 -17.63
N LEU A 255 7.96 -13.00 -17.89
CA LEU A 255 7.53 -13.74 -19.08
C LEU A 255 7.93 -13.03 -20.38
N ALA A 256 7.76 -11.72 -20.44
CA ALA A 256 8.13 -10.92 -21.60
C ALA A 256 9.67 -10.85 -21.78
N LEU A 257 10.44 -10.87 -20.67
CA LEU A 257 11.91 -10.96 -20.73
C LEU A 257 12.38 -12.31 -21.26
N VAL A 258 11.68 -13.41 -20.93
CA VAL A 258 11.95 -14.73 -21.53
C VAL A 258 11.65 -14.71 -23.04
N GLN A 259 10.57 -14.06 -23.47
CA GLN A 259 10.26 -13.90 -24.90
C GLN A 259 11.31 -13.08 -25.65
N TYR A 260 12.00 -12.17 -24.97
CA TYR A 260 13.15 -11.45 -25.53
C TYR A 260 14.37 -12.34 -25.80
N GLY A 261 14.45 -13.53 -25.16
CA GLY A 261 15.54 -14.47 -25.32
C GLY A 261 16.41 -14.72 -24.08
N LEU A 262 16.02 -14.14 -22.93
CA LEU A 262 16.70 -14.45 -21.67
C LEU A 262 16.25 -15.80 -21.13
N SER A 263 17.16 -16.51 -20.44
CA SER A 263 16.78 -17.69 -19.68
C SER A 263 15.78 -17.29 -18.56
N HIS A 264 14.97 -18.23 -18.13
CA HIS A 264 13.97 -17.97 -17.09
C HIS A 264 14.60 -17.46 -15.78
N ASN A 265 15.77 -18.02 -15.39
CA ASN A 265 16.49 -17.59 -14.19
C ASN A 265 17.06 -16.16 -14.33
N GLU A 266 17.56 -15.79 -15.50
CA GLU A 266 18.04 -14.43 -15.76
C GLU A 266 16.88 -13.43 -15.72
N ALA A 267 15.75 -13.74 -16.37
CA ALA A 267 14.57 -12.89 -16.36
C ALA A 267 14.06 -12.61 -14.93
N LEU A 268 13.99 -13.66 -14.09
CA LEU A 268 13.64 -13.53 -12.68
C LEU A 268 14.70 -12.78 -11.88
N SER A 269 15.97 -12.95 -12.21
CA SER A 269 17.08 -12.24 -11.55
C SER A 269 17.00 -10.74 -11.80
N TYR A 270 16.81 -10.32 -13.05
CA TYR A 270 16.63 -8.91 -13.38
C TYR A 270 15.38 -8.32 -12.75
N TYR A 271 14.26 -9.05 -12.77
CA TYR A 271 13.04 -8.60 -12.11
C TYR A 271 13.24 -8.46 -10.60
N GLY A 272 13.85 -9.43 -9.94
CA GLY A 272 14.12 -9.42 -8.50
C GLY A 272 15.08 -8.29 -8.10
N LEU A 273 16.14 -8.09 -8.88
CA LEU A 273 17.10 -7.00 -8.65
C LEU A 273 16.42 -5.63 -8.76
N ILE A 274 15.66 -5.38 -9.81
CA ILE A 274 15.00 -4.08 -9.98
C ILE A 274 13.83 -3.93 -9.01
N SER A 275 12.88 -4.87 -8.98
CA SER A 275 11.64 -4.73 -8.23
C SER A 275 11.82 -4.90 -6.71
N SER A 276 12.58 -5.93 -6.29
CA SER A 276 12.73 -6.25 -4.87
C SER A 276 13.88 -5.49 -4.21
N THR A 277 14.97 -5.24 -4.92
CA THR A 277 16.16 -4.62 -4.35
C THR A 277 16.20 -3.11 -4.60
N VAL A 278 16.32 -2.67 -5.86
CA VAL A 278 16.49 -1.25 -6.20
C VAL A 278 15.26 -0.43 -5.85
N MET A 279 14.05 -0.89 -6.23
CA MET A 279 12.82 -0.16 -5.95
C MET A 279 12.51 -0.09 -4.44
N SER A 280 12.87 -1.12 -3.66
CA SER A 280 12.68 -1.04 -2.20
C SER A 280 13.55 0.06 -1.57
N LEU A 281 14.77 0.26 -2.07
CA LEU A 281 15.66 1.33 -1.64
C LEU A 281 15.12 2.71 -2.04
N ILE A 282 14.70 2.85 -3.29
CA ILE A 282 14.12 4.09 -3.86
C ILE A 282 12.84 4.50 -3.11
N LEU A 283 11.98 3.53 -2.77
CA LEU A 283 10.71 3.78 -2.12
C LEU A 283 10.82 3.96 -0.59
N PHE A 284 11.98 3.68 0.03
CA PHE A 284 12.14 3.87 1.47
C PHE A 284 11.93 5.32 1.91
N PRO A 285 12.60 6.34 1.31
CA PRO A 285 12.38 7.73 1.71
C PRO A 285 10.98 8.27 1.39
N LEU A 286 10.23 7.64 0.46
CA LEU A 286 8.85 7.99 0.17
C LEU A 286 7.95 7.92 1.41
N THR A 287 8.26 7.04 2.37
CA THR A 287 7.47 6.91 3.61
C THR A 287 7.44 8.19 4.45
N PHE A 288 8.50 9.01 4.40
CA PHE A 288 8.50 10.34 5.03
C PHE A 288 7.47 11.26 4.36
N ILE A 289 7.44 11.25 3.04
CA ILE A 289 6.50 12.04 2.25
C ILE A 289 5.05 11.58 2.46
N GLN A 290 4.80 10.28 2.46
CA GLN A 290 3.47 9.71 2.71
C GLN A 290 2.96 10.07 4.11
N SER A 291 3.83 10.01 5.11
CA SER A 291 3.50 10.39 6.48
C SER A 291 3.12 11.86 6.58
N TYR A 292 3.89 12.73 5.93
CA TYR A 292 3.58 14.16 5.84
C TYR A 292 2.26 14.40 5.10
N SER A 293 2.05 13.73 3.98
CA SER A 293 0.83 13.84 3.16
C SER A 293 -0.43 13.41 3.91
N ASN A 294 -0.35 12.34 4.70
CA ASN A 294 -1.45 11.87 5.52
C ASN A 294 -1.90 12.90 6.58
N LEU A 295 -0.98 13.74 7.06
CA LEU A 295 -1.31 14.85 7.96
C LEU A 295 -1.96 16.04 7.23
N LEU A 296 -1.72 16.18 5.92
CA LEU A 296 -2.33 17.25 5.11
C LEU A 296 -3.80 17.01 4.81
N ILE A 297 -4.21 15.75 4.59
CA ILE A 297 -5.59 15.40 4.24
C ILE A 297 -6.61 15.99 5.25
N PRO A 298 -6.53 15.73 6.57
CA PRO A 298 -7.46 16.29 7.53
C PRO A 298 -7.30 17.80 7.73
N LYS A 299 -6.12 18.35 7.45
CA LYS A 299 -5.87 19.78 7.53
C LYS A 299 -6.54 20.54 6.39
N LEU A 300 -6.46 20.02 5.17
CA LEU A 300 -7.05 20.65 3.98
C LEU A 300 -8.57 20.46 3.94
N SER A 301 -9.08 19.29 4.34
CA SER A 301 -10.53 19.02 4.34
C SER A 301 -11.33 19.87 5.33
N LYS A 302 -10.67 20.54 6.31
CA LYS A 302 -11.30 21.49 7.22
C LYS A 302 -11.56 22.86 6.59
N TYR A 303 -10.84 23.21 5.52
CA TYR A 303 -11.03 24.49 4.86
C TYR A 303 -12.25 24.46 3.94
N ASN A 304 -13.09 25.50 4.03
CA ASN A 304 -14.17 25.66 3.07
C ASN A 304 -13.58 26.11 1.71
N ILE A 305 -13.85 25.33 0.68
CA ILE A 305 -13.34 25.58 -0.67
C ILE A 305 -13.74 26.97 -1.18
N ASN A 306 -14.94 27.45 -0.82
CA ASN A 306 -15.46 28.71 -1.32
C ASN A 306 -14.86 29.95 -0.63
N THR A 307 -14.47 29.84 0.64
CA THR A 307 -13.96 30.97 1.44
C THR A 307 -12.44 30.97 1.62
N ASP A 308 -11.82 29.79 1.65
CA ASP A 308 -10.40 29.63 2.01
C ASP A 308 -9.50 29.20 0.84
N LEU A 309 -9.96 29.38 -0.42
CA LEU A 309 -9.26 28.90 -1.61
C LEU A 309 -7.79 29.38 -1.69
N THR A 310 -7.52 30.62 -1.34
CA THR A 310 -6.16 31.18 -1.34
C THR A 310 -5.25 30.49 -0.33
N LYS A 311 -5.77 30.11 0.83
CA LYS A 311 -5.03 29.35 1.85
C LYS A 311 -4.76 27.93 1.38
N ILE A 312 -5.76 27.26 0.75
CA ILE A 312 -5.62 25.92 0.17
C ILE A 312 -4.52 25.92 -0.89
N ILE A 313 -4.55 26.85 -1.84
CA ILE A 313 -3.52 26.97 -2.90
C ILE A 313 -2.14 27.24 -2.29
N LYS A 314 -2.03 28.12 -1.29
CA LYS A 314 -0.73 28.41 -0.64
C LYS A 314 -0.15 27.18 0.07
N ILE A 315 -0.99 26.42 0.77
CA ILE A 315 -0.57 25.17 1.44
C ILE A 315 -0.14 24.15 0.40
N THR A 316 -0.94 23.92 -0.64
CA THR A 316 -0.64 22.99 -1.73
C THR A 316 0.69 23.32 -2.39
N LYS A 317 0.91 24.60 -2.77
CA LYS A 317 2.16 25.04 -3.38
C LYS A 317 3.36 24.82 -2.47
N LYS A 318 3.23 25.13 -1.15
CA LYS A 318 4.29 24.88 -0.17
C LYS A 318 4.62 23.38 -0.06
N CYS A 319 3.61 22.52 -0.04
CA CYS A 319 3.80 21.07 0.04
C CYS A 319 4.51 20.54 -1.21
N LEU A 320 4.10 20.95 -2.40
CA LEU A 320 4.72 20.54 -3.66
C LEU A 320 6.18 20.99 -3.73
N ILE A 321 6.49 22.23 -3.35
CA ILE A 321 7.88 22.74 -3.33
C ILE A 321 8.73 21.94 -2.35
N LEU A 322 8.26 21.70 -1.12
CA LEU A 322 9.00 20.92 -0.13
C LEU A 322 9.25 19.48 -0.60
N THR A 323 8.24 18.84 -1.21
CA THR A 323 8.39 17.50 -1.78
C THR A 323 9.39 17.48 -2.93
N PHE A 324 9.33 18.46 -3.81
CA PHE A 324 10.27 18.58 -4.94
C PHE A 324 11.71 18.72 -4.46
N ILE A 325 11.96 19.62 -3.50
CA ILE A 325 13.30 19.79 -2.92
C ILE A 325 13.77 18.48 -2.26
N PHE A 326 12.92 17.84 -1.46
CA PHE A 326 13.26 16.57 -0.81
C PHE A 326 13.55 15.46 -1.82
N SER A 327 12.75 15.36 -2.89
CA SER A 327 12.96 14.35 -3.94
C SER A 327 14.29 14.55 -4.67
N ILE A 328 14.66 15.78 -5.00
CA ILE A 328 15.96 16.09 -5.61
C ILE A 328 17.11 15.72 -4.67
N ILE A 329 17.04 16.12 -3.40
CA ILE A 329 18.07 15.78 -2.40
C ILE A 329 18.22 14.26 -2.31
N THR A 330 17.11 13.53 -2.21
CA THR A 330 17.11 12.06 -2.14
C THR A 330 17.73 11.45 -3.40
N THR A 331 17.38 11.94 -4.58
CA THR A 331 17.96 11.49 -5.86
C THR A 331 19.47 11.69 -5.88
N ILE A 332 19.96 12.89 -5.52
CA ILE A 332 21.39 13.19 -5.48
C ILE A 332 22.11 12.28 -4.47
N VAL A 333 21.55 12.12 -3.28
CA VAL A 333 22.13 11.24 -2.25
C VAL A 333 22.26 9.80 -2.76
N LEU A 334 21.21 9.23 -3.36
CA LEU A 334 21.26 7.87 -3.88
C LEU A 334 22.26 7.71 -5.04
N ILE A 335 22.37 8.68 -5.93
CA ILE A 335 23.35 8.64 -7.03
C ILE A 335 24.78 8.74 -6.49
N VAL A 336 25.07 9.68 -5.59
CA VAL A 336 26.41 9.87 -5.02
C VAL A 336 26.85 8.65 -4.19
N PHE A 337 25.94 8.10 -3.39
CA PHE A 337 26.21 6.94 -2.55
C PHE A 337 26.00 5.59 -3.25
N SER A 338 25.63 5.55 -4.54
CA SER A 338 25.31 4.31 -5.26
C SER A 338 26.45 3.29 -5.24
N HIS A 339 27.69 3.72 -5.45
CA HIS A 339 28.89 2.87 -5.38
C HIS A 339 29.12 2.33 -3.96
N TRP A 340 29.05 3.20 -2.94
CA TRP A 340 29.16 2.76 -1.55
C TRP A 340 28.07 1.79 -1.13
N ILE A 341 26.84 1.99 -1.62
CA ILE A 341 25.70 1.10 -1.38
C ILE A 341 25.94 -0.28 -2.00
N ASP A 342 26.43 -0.32 -3.24
CA ASP A 342 26.76 -1.57 -3.94
C ASP A 342 27.84 -2.35 -3.20
N ASP A 343 28.97 -1.73 -2.91
CA ASP A 343 30.12 -2.39 -2.30
C ASP A 343 29.88 -2.84 -0.85
N ASN A 344 29.18 -2.05 -0.06
CA ASN A 344 29.02 -2.30 1.37
C ASN A 344 27.72 -2.97 1.76
N LEU A 345 26.62 -2.66 1.03
CA LEU A 345 25.29 -3.18 1.38
C LEU A 345 24.89 -4.37 0.50
N TYR A 346 25.24 -4.39 -0.81
CA TYR A 346 24.79 -5.40 -1.76
C TYR A 346 25.96 -6.18 -2.42
N LYS A 347 26.92 -6.56 -1.66
CA LYS A 347 28.22 -7.13 -2.03
C LYS A 347 28.27 -8.13 -3.21
N THR A 348 27.15 -8.72 -3.56
CA THR A 348 27.04 -9.78 -4.58
C THR A 348 26.25 -9.38 -5.82
N LEU A 349 25.70 -8.17 -5.85
CA LEU A 349 24.78 -7.69 -6.89
C LEU A 349 25.32 -6.40 -7.50
N SER A 350 25.40 -6.29 -8.81
CA SER A 350 25.72 -5.04 -9.50
C SER A 350 24.51 -4.08 -9.49
N VAL A 351 24.23 -3.49 -8.33
CA VAL A 351 23.04 -2.64 -8.11
C VAL A 351 23.31 -1.19 -8.49
N GLU A 352 24.58 -0.77 -8.48
CA GLU A 352 25.01 0.61 -8.72
C GLU A 352 24.43 1.21 -9.99
N PHE A 353 24.53 0.46 -11.11
CA PHE A 353 24.02 0.89 -12.41
C PHE A 353 22.51 1.18 -12.38
N TYR A 354 21.75 0.27 -11.77
CA TYR A 354 20.29 0.43 -11.69
C TYR A 354 19.87 1.50 -10.70
N ILE A 355 20.61 1.70 -9.60
CA ILE A 355 20.38 2.83 -8.69
C ILE A 355 20.58 4.15 -9.44
N LYS A 356 21.69 4.32 -10.18
CA LYS A 356 21.97 5.55 -10.93
C LYS A 356 20.90 5.84 -11.97
N ILE A 357 20.49 4.84 -12.73
CA ILE A 357 19.48 5.00 -13.78
C ILE A 357 18.09 5.24 -13.17
N LEU A 358 17.68 4.54 -12.12
CA LEU A 358 16.32 4.62 -11.60
C LEU A 358 16.12 5.73 -10.55
N SER A 359 17.19 6.26 -9.95
CA SER A 359 17.04 7.32 -8.93
C SER A 359 16.32 8.58 -9.43
N PRO A 360 16.48 9.07 -10.68
CA PRO A 360 15.74 10.26 -11.13
C PRO A 360 14.22 10.08 -11.17
N ILE A 361 13.71 8.85 -11.21
CA ILE A 361 12.27 8.55 -11.17
C ILE A 361 11.63 8.97 -9.83
N ILE A 362 12.44 9.07 -8.76
CA ILE A 362 12.03 9.47 -7.41
C ILE A 362 11.25 10.79 -7.43
N VAL A 363 11.66 11.74 -8.27
CA VAL A 363 11.02 13.05 -8.35
C VAL A 363 9.54 12.89 -8.73
N TYR A 364 9.26 12.06 -9.71
CA TYR A 364 7.89 11.82 -10.19
C TYR A 364 7.07 11.02 -9.18
N ILE A 365 7.61 9.93 -8.62
CA ILE A 365 6.93 9.09 -7.62
C ILE A 365 6.54 9.92 -6.38
N TYR A 366 7.47 10.72 -5.85
CA TYR A 366 7.21 11.48 -4.63
C TYR A 366 6.22 12.62 -4.87
N MET A 367 6.34 13.31 -5.99
CA MET A 367 5.41 14.36 -6.37
C MET A 367 4.00 13.81 -6.61
N ASP A 368 3.87 12.69 -7.32
CA ASP A 368 2.59 12.03 -7.56
C ASP A 368 1.92 11.58 -6.25
N SER A 369 2.66 10.98 -5.33
CA SER A 369 2.15 10.58 -4.02
C SER A 369 1.54 11.74 -3.21
N VAL A 370 2.13 12.94 -3.28
CA VAL A 370 1.59 14.15 -2.63
C VAL A 370 0.36 14.66 -3.37
N ILE A 371 0.40 14.71 -4.71
CA ILE A 371 -0.73 15.15 -5.52
C ILE A 371 -1.95 14.23 -5.30
N ASP A 372 -1.75 12.92 -5.25
CA ASP A 372 -2.77 11.94 -4.92
C ASP A 372 -3.43 12.23 -3.56
N SER A 373 -2.63 12.54 -2.54
CA SER A 373 -3.12 12.90 -1.21
C SER A 373 -3.91 14.21 -1.22
N LEU A 374 -3.47 15.20 -2.02
CA LEU A 374 -4.17 16.47 -2.22
C LEU A 374 -5.50 16.26 -2.95
N LEU A 375 -5.52 15.47 -4.02
CA LEU A 375 -6.75 15.13 -4.75
C LEU A 375 -7.76 14.41 -3.86
N LYS A 376 -7.31 13.45 -3.04
CA LYS A 376 -8.15 12.77 -2.03
C LYS A 376 -8.73 13.75 -1.02
N SER A 377 -7.95 14.73 -0.55
CA SER A 377 -8.41 15.78 0.39
C SER A 377 -9.45 16.71 -0.23
N LEU A 378 -9.47 16.85 -1.55
CA LEU A 378 -10.43 17.64 -2.33
C LEU A 378 -11.63 16.82 -2.84
N ASN A 379 -11.84 15.60 -2.31
CA ASN A 379 -12.88 14.64 -2.74
C ASN A 379 -12.78 14.20 -4.21
N LEU A 380 -11.59 14.20 -4.79
CA LEU A 380 -11.30 13.77 -6.16
C LEU A 380 -10.67 12.37 -6.22
N GLN A 381 -10.91 11.51 -5.24
CA GLN A 381 -10.35 10.16 -5.16
C GLN A 381 -10.70 9.28 -6.38
N VAL A 382 -11.86 9.50 -7.02
CA VAL A 382 -12.28 8.76 -8.22
C VAL A 382 -11.33 9.02 -9.40
N TYR A 383 -10.87 10.26 -9.57
CA TYR A 383 -9.91 10.60 -10.62
C TYR A 383 -8.57 9.91 -10.39
N VAL A 384 -8.07 9.89 -9.14
CA VAL A 384 -6.85 9.16 -8.77
C VAL A 384 -6.97 7.68 -9.14
N MET A 385 -8.12 7.06 -8.83
CA MET A 385 -8.38 5.66 -9.16
C MET A 385 -8.35 5.43 -10.68
N ILE A 386 -9.05 6.28 -11.45
CA ILE A 386 -9.13 6.17 -12.90
C ILE A 386 -7.73 6.29 -13.52
N ILE A 387 -6.94 7.29 -13.11
CA ILE A 387 -5.57 7.50 -13.60
C ILE A 387 -4.71 6.26 -13.34
N ASN A 388 -4.73 5.72 -12.12
CA ASN A 388 -3.98 4.51 -11.77
C ASN A 388 -4.40 3.27 -12.59
N ILE A 389 -5.69 3.10 -12.90
CA ILE A 389 -6.16 1.99 -13.74
C ILE A 389 -5.67 2.16 -15.18
N PHE A 390 -5.77 3.36 -15.75
CA PHE A 390 -5.27 3.65 -17.10
C PHE A 390 -3.76 3.43 -17.21
N ASP A 391 -2.98 3.88 -16.22
CA ASP A 391 -1.55 3.63 -16.15
C ASP A 391 -1.22 2.14 -16.18
N LEU A 392 -1.88 1.34 -15.34
CA LEU A 392 -1.66 -0.11 -15.28
C LEU A 392 -2.01 -0.79 -16.61
N LEU A 393 -3.11 -0.39 -17.26
CA LEU A 393 -3.49 -0.93 -18.57
C LEU A 393 -2.46 -0.60 -19.66
N ILE A 394 -2.01 0.65 -19.74
CA ILE A 394 -0.98 1.08 -20.69
C ILE A 394 0.35 0.37 -20.39
N SER A 395 0.73 0.26 -19.11
CA SER A 395 1.93 -0.47 -18.71
C SER A 395 1.89 -1.94 -19.14
N ILE A 396 0.74 -2.62 -18.99
CA ILE A 396 0.57 -4.02 -19.44
C ILE A 396 0.72 -4.13 -20.98
N LEU A 397 0.15 -3.19 -21.73
CA LEU A 397 0.31 -3.17 -23.18
C LEU A 397 1.78 -2.99 -23.57
N PHE A 398 2.49 -2.06 -22.94
CA PHE A 398 3.91 -1.82 -23.21
C PHE A 398 4.78 -3.02 -22.82
N ILE A 399 4.49 -3.69 -21.70
CA ILE A 399 5.17 -4.93 -21.30
C ILE A 399 5.03 -5.98 -22.41
N LYS A 400 3.81 -6.19 -22.93
CA LYS A 400 3.53 -7.20 -23.93
C LYS A 400 4.23 -6.92 -25.29
N PHE A 401 4.34 -5.66 -25.69
CA PHE A 401 4.85 -5.30 -27.01
C PHE A 401 6.33 -4.85 -27.01
N LEU A 402 6.77 -4.08 -26.01
CA LEU A 402 8.11 -3.50 -26.01
C LEU A 402 9.16 -4.40 -25.37
N ILE A 403 8.84 -5.09 -24.27
CA ILE A 403 9.84 -5.93 -23.57
C ILE A 403 10.34 -7.08 -24.47
N PRO A 404 9.50 -7.80 -25.25
CA PRO A 404 9.99 -8.84 -26.15
C PRO A 404 10.91 -8.33 -27.25
N GLN A 405 10.86 -7.03 -27.61
CA GLN A 405 11.69 -6.43 -28.65
C GLN A 405 12.99 -5.83 -28.13
N PHE A 406 12.96 -5.16 -26.98
CA PHE A 406 14.08 -4.36 -26.47
C PHE A 406 14.58 -4.80 -25.08
N GLY A 407 14.02 -5.87 -24.50
CA GLY A 407 14.46 -6.46 -23.24
C GLY A 407 14.37 -5.52 -22.03
N ILE A 408 15.43 -5.52 -21.22
CA ILE A 408 15.47 -4.82 -19.95
C ILE A 408 15.40 -3.28 -20.06
N ASN A 409 15.88 -2.72 -21.18
CA ASN A 409 15.81 -1.29 -21.45
C ASN A 409 14.35 -0.82 -21.55
N SER A 410 13.48 -1.65 -22.15
CA SER A 410 12.05 -1.37 -22.18
C SER A 410 11.41 -1.45 -20.81
N TYR A 411 11.86 -2.35 -19.95
CA TYR A 411 11.35 -2.42 -18.58
C TYR A 411 11.67 -1.12 -17.82
N ILE A 412 12.88 -0.61 -17.91
CA ILE A 412 13.27 0.69 -17.34
C ILE A 412 12.42 1.82 -17.94
N PHE A 413 12.26 1.83 -19.28
CA PHE A 413 11.42 2.83 -19.96
C PHE A 413 9.96 2.79 -19.45
N ILE A 414 9.38 1.61 -19.28
CA ILE A 414 8.01 1.44 -18.78
C ILE A 414 7.87 2.00 -17.36
N LEU A 415 8.86 1.78 -16.49
CA LEU A 415 8.85 2.37 -15.15
C LEU A 415 8.82 3.90 -15.20
N TYR A 416 9.68 4.51 -16.02
CA TYR A 416 9.69 5.96 -16.20
C TYR A 416 8.41 6.48 -16.81
N PHE A 417 7.93 5.84 -17.87
CA PHE A 417 6.71 6.25 -18.55
C PHE A 417 5.51 6.21 -17.59
N SER A 418 5.35 5.14 -16.85
CA SER A 418 4.28 4.94 -15.87
C SER A 418 4.26 6.08 -14.84
N GLU A 419 5.39 6.39 -14.22
CA GLU A 419 5.45 7.41 -13.16
C GLU A 419 5.29 8.84 -13.71
N ILE A 420 5.87 9.14 -14.86
CA ILE A 420 5.70 10.44 -15.52
C ILE A 420 4.24 10.63 -15.96
N PHE A 421 3.62 9.61 -16.53
CA PHE A 421 2.24 9.63 -16.98
C PHE A 421 1.27 9.87 -15.82
N ASN A 422 1.43 9.12 -14.72
CA ASN A 422 0.65 9.32 -13.49
C ASN A 422 0.81 10.74 -12.95
N PHE A 423 2.03 11.20 -12.79
CA PHE A 423 2.33 12.54 -12.29
C PHE A 423 1.68 13.63 -13.15
N LEU A 424 1.83 13.55 -14.48
CA LEU A 424 1.29 14.58 -15.40
C LEU A 424 -0.24 14.62 -15.38
N LEU A 425 -0.90 13.45 -15.37
CA LEU A 425 -2.36 13.38 -15.31
C LEU A 425 -2.90 13.86 -13.97
N SER A 426 -2.30 13.42 -12.87
CA SER A 426 -2.69 13.85 -11.52
C SER A 426 -2.51 15.37 -11.35
N LEU A 427 -1.39 15.92 -11.87
CA LEU A 427 -1.12 17.35 -11.86
C LEU A 427 -2.14 18.13 -12.72
N PHE A 428 -2.46 17.61 -13.90
CA PHE A 428 -3.47 18.23 -14.78
C PHE A 428 -4.84 18.32 -14.09
N VAL A 429 -5.30 17.24 -13.45
CA VAL A 429 -6.57 17.23 -12.70
C VAL A 429 -6.53 18.24 -11.56
N LEU A 430 -5.42 18.32 -10.81
CA LEU A 430 -5.25 19.29 -9.73
C LEU A 430 -5.30 20.74 -10.23
N CYS A 431 -4.55 21.05 -11.29
CA CYS A 431 -4.53 22.39 -11.90
C CYS A 431 -5.90 22.79 -12.44
N ARG A 432 -6.60 21.91 -13.15
CA ARG A 432 -7.96 22.14 -13.66
C ARG A 432 -8.95 22.43 -12.52
N LYS A 433 -8.86 21.71 -11.42
CA LYS A 433 -9.70 21.97 -10.24
C LYS A 433 -9.45 23.35 -9.65
N PHE A 434 -8.19 23.76 -9.50
CA PHE A 434 -7.87 25.08 -8.97
C PHE A 434 -8.25 26.22 -9.91
N SER A 435 -8.08 26.07 -11.22
CA SER A 435 -8.53 27.09 -12.21
C SER A 435 -10.06 27.25 -12.17
N PHE A 436 -10.81 26.17 -12.14
CA PHE A 436 -12.28 26.19 -12.01
C PHE A 436 -12.73 26.85 -10.69
N LEU A 437 -12.10 26.52 -9.58
CA LEU A 437 -12.42 27.13 -8.29
C LEU A 437 -12.09 28.62 -8.26
N LYS A 438 -11.02 29.05 -8.90
CA LYS A 438 -10.64 30.46 -9.00
C LYS A 438 -11.68 31.25 -9.83
N SER A 439 -12.18 30.70 -10.92
CA SER A 439 -13.21 31.33 -11.75
C SER A 439 -14.56 31.43 -11.02
N SER A 440 -14.97 30.38 -10.31
CA SER A 440 -16.23 30.38 -9.54
C SER A 440 -16.24 31.38 -8.38
N VAL A 441 -15.10 31.58 -7.68
CA VAL A 441 -14.96 32.58 -6.62
C VAL A 441 -15.03 34.01 -7.19
N VAL A 442 -14.48 34.24 -8.37
CA VAL A 442 -14.54 35.56 -9.05
C VAL A 442 -15.98 35.88 -9.49
N THR A 443 -16.71 34.90 -10.03
CA THR A 443 -18.12 35.09 -10.43
C THR A 443 -19.03 35.30 -9.22
N HIS A 444 -18.81 34.59 -8.11
CA HIS A 444 -19.57 34.78 -6.88
C HIS A 444 -19.34 36.17 -6.25
N LYS A 445 -18.09 36.67 -6.26
CA LYS A 445 -17.80 38.04 -5.81
C LYS A 445 -18.47 39.10 -6.70
N LYS A 446 -18.47 38.91 -8.02
CA LYS A 446 -19.18 39.82 -8.94
C LYS A 446 -20.68 39.86 -8.67
N ASN A 447 -21.31 38.69 -8.46
CA ASN A 447 -22.74 38.61 -8.17
C ASN A 447 -23.12 39.19 -6.79
N CYS A 448 -22.25 39.07 -5.79
CA CYS A 448 -22.46 39.72 -4.47
C CYS A 448 -22.32 41.26 -4.54
N VAL A 449 -21.40 41.75 -5.37
CA VAL A 449 -21.24 43.20 -5.58
C VAL A 449 -22.45 43.78 -6.33
N PHE A 450 -22.99 43.08 -7.32
CA PHE A 450 -24.21 43.51 -8.03
C PHE A 450 -25.44 43.48 -7.14
N LYS A 451 -25.62 42.51 -6.24
CA LYS A 451 -26.75 42.50 -5.29
C LYS A 451 -26.70 43.64 -4.26
N ASN A 452 -25.50 44.04 -3.84
CA ASN A 452 -25.38 45.18 -2.89
C ASN A 452 -25.59 46.53 -3.55
N HIS A 453 -25.48 46.66 -4.87
CA HIS A 453 -25.82 47.90 -5.61
C HIS A 453 -27.31 48.02 -5.90
N THR A 454 -28.10 46.95 -5.92
CA THR A 454 -29.55 46.95 -6.15
C THR A 454 -30.35 47.19 -4.86
N TYR A 455 -29.76 47.16 -3.68
CA TYR A 455 -30.41 47.50 -2.39
C TYR A 455 -30.08 48.91 -1.90
N LYS A 456 -29.40 49.74 -2.70
CA LYS A 456 -29.10 51.16 -2.39
C LYS A 456 -29.75 52.14 -3.37
N LYS A 457 -30.87 51.78 -3.98
CA LYS A 457 -31.75 52.71 -4.69
C LYS A 457 -33.13 52.71 -4.07
#